data_491cbae740186d146f5214b6dd5e3bb3
#
_entry.id   491cbae740186d146f5214b6dd5e3bb3
#
_cell.length_a   1.000
_cell.length_b   1.000
_cell.length_c   1.000
_cell.angle_alpha   90.00
_cell.angle_beta   90.00
_cell.angle_gamma   90.00
#
_symmetry.space_group_name_H-M   'P 1'
#
loop_
_entity.id
_entity.type
_entity.pdbx_description
1 polymer ?
#
loop_
_entity_poly.entity_id
_entity_poly.type
_entity_poly.pdbx_seq_one_letter_code
_entity_poly.pdbx_strand_id
1 'polypeptide(L)'
;MPIVKIVILNWNGAEHLRRFMPSVVAAAPAGVGVVVADNGSTDGSLAVLAEEFPTVAVVRLDRNYGFAGGYNRALAQVEADYYLLLNSDVETPRGW
;
A
#
# COMPACT_ATOMS: atom_id res chain seq x y z
N MET A 1 -21.37 -7.86 4.87
CA MET A 1 -19.96 -7.94 5.35
C MET A 1 -19.29 -6.60 5.11
N PRO A 2 -18.63 -6.02 6.08
CA PRO A 2 -17.87 -4.80 5.83
C PRO A 2 -16.69 -5.07 4.91
N ILE A 3 -16.35 -4.09 4.11
CA ILE A 3 -15.17 -4.12 3.24
C ILE A 3 -14.02 -3.48 4.02
N VAL A 4 -12.93 -4.24 4.17
CA VAL A 4 -11.72 -3.78 4.88
C VAL A 4 -10.55 -3.78 3.90
N LYS A 5 -9.82 -2.68 3.87
CA LYS A 5 -8.64 -2.51 3.01
C LYS A 5 -7.44 -2.08 3.84
N ILE A 6 -6.31 -2.70 3.57
CA ILE A 6 -5.02 -2.22 4.08
C ILE A 6 -4.45 -1.29 3.01
N VAL A 7 -4.22 -0.04 3.36
CA VAL A 7 -3.70 0.97 2.43
C VAL A 7 -2.29 1.36 2.86
N ILE A 8 -1.34 1.17 1.96
CA ILE A 8 0.08 1.42 2.21
C ILE A 8 0.51 2.60 1.35
N LEU A 9 0.98 3.67 1.99
CA LEU A 9 1.50 4.81 1.27
C LEU A 9 2.98 4.56 0.96
N ASN A 10 3.36 4.65 -0.31
CA ASN A 10 4.73 4.44 -0.76
C ASN A 10 5.24 5.63 -1.55
N TRP A 11 6.48 6.04 -1.25
CA TRP A 11 7.22 7.00 -2.05
C TRP A 11 8.69 6.58 -2.10
N ASN A 12 9.16 6.26 -3.31
CA ASN A 12 10.55 5.83 -3.54
C ASN A 12 11.03 4.75 -2.57
N GLY A 13 10.13 3.80 -2.26
CA GLY A 13 10.39 2.73 -1.30
C GLY A 13 10.50 1.35 -1.92
N ALA A 14 11.07 1.22 -3.13
CA ALA A 14 11.18 -0.07 -3.81
C ALA A 14 11.82 -1.15 -2.94
N GLU A 15 12.92 -0.83 -2.24
CA GLU A 15 13.59 -1.76 -1.34
C GLU A 15 12.71 -2.14 -0.15
N HIS A 16 12.02 -1.17 0.43
CA HIS A 16 11.10 -1.43 1.53
C HIS A 16 9.93 -2.32 1.09
N LEU A 17 9.41 -2.08 -0.11
CA LEU A 17 8.33 -2.91 -0.65
C LEU A 17 8.77 -4.37 -0.78
N ARG A 18 9.94 -4.62 -1.34
CA ARG A 18 10.48 -5.98 -1.46
C ARG A 18 10.65 -6.65 -0.11
N ARG A 19 11.04 -5.88 0.90
CA ARG A 19 11.32 -6.41 2.23
C ARG A 19 10.05 -6.73 3.01
N PHE A 20 9.06 -5.83 3.01
CA PHE A 20 7.94 -5.98 3.93
C PHE A 20 6.64 -6.46 3.28
N MET A 21 6.43 -6.25 1.97
CA MET A 21 5.19 -6.67 1.31
C MET A 21 4.90 -8.16 1.45
N PRO A 22 5.89 -9.06 1.37
CA PRO A 22 5.58 -10.48 1.57
C PRO A 22 4.92 -10.76 2.91
N SER A 23 5.36 -10.09 3.99
CA SER A 23 4.75 -10.28 5.31
C SER A 23 3.36 -9.69 5.39
N VAL A 24 3.13 -8.55 4.76
CA VAL A 24 1.80 -7.92 4.73
C VAL A 24 0.81 -8.80 3.98
N VAL A 25 1.17 -9.26 2.81
CA VAL A 25 0.31 -10.12 1.99
C VAL A 25 0.02 -11.43 2.71
N ALA A 26 1.03 -12.02 3.35
CA ALA A 26 0.87 -13.27 4.09
C ALA A 26 0.03 -13.09 5.36
N ALA A 27 0.12 -11.94 6.03
CA ALA A 27 -0.58 -11.68 7.28
C ALA A 27 -2.01 -11.16 7.08
N ALA A 28 -2.34 -10.65 5.90
CA ALA A 28 -3.67 -10.10 5.63
C ALA A 28 -4.72 -11.22 5.75
N PRO A 29 -5.77 -11.01 6.57
CA PRO A 29 -6.84 -12.00 6.67
C PRO A 29 -7.56 -12.19 5.33
N ALA A 30 -8.19 -13.36 5.17
CA ALA A 30 -9.01 -13.63 4.00
C ALA A 30 -10.11 -12.57 3.87
N GLY A 31 -10.31 -12.05 2.67
CA GLY A 31 -11.31 -11.02 2.42
C GLY A 31 -10.84 -9.59 2.67
N VAL A 32 -9.62 -9.41 3.18
CA VAL A 32 -9.03 -8.07 3.35
C VAL A 32 -8.15 -7.76 2.15
N GLY A 33 -8.49 -6.70 1.43
CA GLY A 33 -7.72 -6.26 0.27
C GLY A 33 -6.50 -5.44 0.68
N VAL A 34 -5.41 -5.57 -0.09
CA VAL A 34 -4.20 -4.78 0.11
C VAL A 34 -4.05 -3.82 -1.07
N VAL A 35 -3.90 -2.54 -0.77
CA VAL A 35 -3.75 -1.47 -1.76
C VAL A 35 -2.47 -0.69 -1.44
N VAL A 36 -1.63 -0.52 -2.43
CA VAL A 36 -0.48 0.38 -2.31
C VAL A 36 -0.82 1.69 -3.01
N ALA A 37 -0.75 2.78 -2.26
CA ALA A 37 -0.90 4.12 -2.82
C ALA A 37 0.50 4.66 -3.12
N ASP A 38 0.82 4.78 -4.39
CA ASP A 38 2.11 5.30 -4.82
C ASP A 38 2.06 6.82 -4.91
N ASN A 39 2.82 7.47 -4.06
CA ASN A 39 2.77 8.92 -3.85
C ASN A 39 3.75 9.65 -4.79
N GLY A 40 3.70 9.32 -6.08
CA GLY A 40 4.53 9.96 -7.09
C GLY A 40 5.97 9.47 -7.13
N SER A 41 6.21 8.18 -6.92
CA SER A 41 7.57 7.61 -6.93
C SER A 41 8.27 7.80 -8.27
N THR A 42 9.57 8.05 -8.21
CA THR A 42 10.45 8.17 -9.37
C THR A 42 11.47 7.04 -9.46
N ASP A 43 11.47 6.13 -8.49
CA ASP A 43 12.32 4.93 -8.49
C ASP A 43 11.60 3.74 -9.15
N GLY A 44 12.05 2.53 -8.93
CA GLY A 44 11.45 1.32 -9.46
C GLY A 44 10.25 0.78 -8.69
N SER A 45 9.64 1.56 -7.78
CA SER A 45 8.54 1.07 -6.94
C SER A 45 7.37 0.50 -7.72
N LEU A 46 6.92 1.20 -8.77
CA LEU A 46 5.79 0.72 -9.57
C LEU A 46 6.13 -0.57 -10.31
N ALA A 47 7.36 -0.71 -10.79
CA ALA A 47 7.82 -1.92 -11.46
C ALA A 47 7.86 -3.10 -10.47
N VAL A 48 8.34 -2.87 -9.25
CA VAL A 48 8.35 -3.89 -8.20
C VAL A 48 6.94 -4.40 -7.92
N LEU A 49 5.99 -3.48 -7.78
CA LEU A 49 4.60 -3.86 -7.51
C LEU A 49 4.00 -4.66 -8.66
N ALA A 50 4.24 -4.23 -9.89
CA ALA A 50 3.68 -4.91 -11.07
C ALA A 50 4.29 -6.30 -11.28
N GLU A 51 5.58 -6.46 -11.03
CA GLU A 51 6.30 -7.71 -11.31
C GLU A 51 6.26 -8.70 -10.15
N GLU A 52 6.40 -8.20 -8.91
CA GLU A 52 6.54 -9.07 -7.74
C GLU A 52 5.26 -9.22 -6.93
N PHE A 53 4.33 -8.25 -7.03
CA PHE A 53 3.09 -8.26 -6.25
C PHE A 53 1.87 -7.96 -7.15
N PRO A 54 1.65 -8.74 -8.20
CA PRO A 54 0.60 -8.42 -9.19
C PRO A 54 -0.83 -8.51 -8.65
N THR A 55 -1.04 -9.16 -7.49
CA THR A 55 -2.36 -9.27 -6.87
C THR A 55 -2.71 -8.08 -5.99
N VAL A 56 -1.74 -7.21 -5.72
CA VAL A 56 -1.94 -6.02 -4.91
C VAL A 56 -2.46 -4.89 -5.80
N ALA A 57 -3.55 -4.24 -5.38
CA ALA A 57 -4.08 -3.09 -6.10
C ALA A 57 -3.15 -1.88 -5.90
N VAL A 58 -3.01 -1.06 -6.93
CA VAL A 58 -2.14 0.11 -6.90
C VAL A 58 -2.93 1.34 -7.26
N VAL A 59 -2.86 2.36 -6.39
CA VAL A 59 -3.36 3.70 -6.68
C VAL A 59 -2.15 4.57 -6.97
N ARG A 60 -2.11 5.17 -8.15
CA ARG A 60 -0.99 6.03 -8.58
C ARG A 60 -1.38 7.48 -8.44
N LEU A 61 -0.65 8.20 -7.59
CA LEU A 61 -0.78 9.65 -7.49
C LEU A 61 0.22 10.32 -8.44
N ASP A 62 -0.14 11.47 -8.97
CA ASP A 62 0.68 12.15 -9.99
C ASP A 62 1.95 12.80 -9.42
N ARG A 63 2.01 12.98 -8.12
CA ARG A 63 3.17 13.55 -7.41
C ARG A 63 3.10 13.22 -5.93
N ASN A 64 4.16 13.57 -5.21
CA ASN A 64 4.19 13.41 -3.76
C ASN A 64 3.39 14.53 -3.10
N TYR A 65 2.33 14.16 -2.39
CA TYR A 65 1.45 15.08 -1.65
C TYR A 65 1.76 15.10 -0.15
N GLY A 66 2.87 14.50 0.26
CA GLY A 66 3.18 14.33 1.67
C GLY A 66 2.36 13.20 2.29
N PHE A 67 2.54 12.99 3.58
CA PHE A 67 1.91 11.88 4.29
C PHE A 67 0.37 12.00 4.31
N ALA A 68 -0.13 13.08 4.91
CA ALA A 68 -1.59 13.27 5.05
C ALA A 68 -2.25 13.50 3.70
N GLY A 69 -1.65 14.32 2.85
CA GLY A 69 -2.19 14.60 1.53
C GLY A 69 -2.22 13.36 0.64
N GLY A 70 -1.19 12.51 0.73
CA GLY A 70 -1.12 11.25 -0.01
C GLY A 70 -2.24 10.30 0.40
N TYR A 71 -2.42 10.09 1.70
CA TYR A 71 -3.50 9.23 2.19
C TYR A 71 -4.88 9.78 1.84
N ASN A 72 -5.10 11.07 2.01
CA ASN A 72 -6.40 11.67 1.69
C ASN A 72 -6.78 11.45 0.22
N ARG A 73 -5.82 11.62 -0.69
CA ARG A 73 -6.08 11.41 -2.12
C ARG A 73 -6.27 9.94 -2.46
N ALA A 74 -5.47 9.07 -1.85
CA ALA A 74 -5.58 7.64 -2.08
C ALA A 74 -6.91 7.09 -1.56
N LEU A 75 -7.32 7.47 -0.35
CA LEU A 75 -8.56 7.00 0.25
C LEU A 75 -9.79 7.45 -0.54
N ALA A 76 -9.72 8.61 -1.21
CA ALA A 76 -10.79 9.06 -2.08
C ALA A 76 -10.99 8.13 -3.29
N GLN A 77 -10.00 7.34 -3.65
CA GLN A 77 -10.04 6.42 -4.78
C GLN A 77 -10.26 4.96 -4.36
N VAL A 78 -10.28 4.68 -3.06
CA VAL A 78 -10.42 3.31 -2.54
C VAL A 78 -11.75 3.19 -1.81
N GLU A 79 -12.59 2.28 -2.30
CA GLU A 79 -13.89 2.04 -1.69
C GLU A 79 -13.78 0.95 -0.62
N ALA A 80 -14.05 1.33 0.64
CA ALA A 80 -14.04 0.40 1.75
C ALA A 80 -14.82 0.98 2.92
N ASP A 81 -15.26 0.11 3.84
CA ASP A 81 -15.91 0.53 5.07
C ASP A 81 -14.88 0.90 6.14
N TYR A 82 -13.74 0.21 6.14
CA TYR A 82 -12.65 0.44 7.09
C TYR A 82 -11.32 0.40 6.38
N TYR A 83 -10.39 1.25 6.82
CA TYR A 83 -9.03 1.33 6.29
C TYR A 83 -8.02 1.10 7.40
N LEU A 84 -7.01 0.27 7.14
CA LEU A 84 -5.81 0.17 7.98
C LEU A 84 -4.67 0.82 7.22
N LEU A 85 -4.11 1.90 7.77
CA LEU A 85 -3.09 2.69 7.12
C LEU A 85 -1.70 2.28 7.59
N LEU A 86 -0.81 1.94 6.65
CA LEU A 86 0.57 1.59 6.95
C LEU A 86 1.51 2.40 6.06
N ASN A 87 2.67 2.76 6.60
CA ASN A 87 3.74 3.33 5.80
C ASN A 87 4.63 2.23 5.23
N SER A 88 5.21 2.47 4.06
CA SER A 88 6.05 1.47 3.39
C SER A 88 7.35 1.17 4.14
N ASP A 89 7.77 2.04 5.05
CA ASP A 89 8.98 1.87 5.84
C ASP A 89 8.74 1.19 7.19
N VAL A 90 7.52 0.70 7.43
CA VAL A 90 7.16 0.05 8.69
C VAL A 90 7.10 -1.46 8.47
N GLU A 91 7.87 -2.21 9.25
CA GLU A 91 7.76 -3.66 9.26
C GLU A 91 6.54 -4.08 10.07
N THR A 92 5.75 -4.99 9.50
CA THR A 92 4.59 -5.50 10.22
C THR A 92 5.06 -6.55 11.23
N PRO A 93 4.80 -6.35 12.53
CA PRO A 93 5.12 -7.38 13.51
C PRO A 93 4.25 -8.61 13.31
N ARG A 94 4.77 -9.74 13.77
CA ARG A 94 4.02 -10.99 13.70
C ARG A 94 2.75 -10.86 14.53
N GLY A 95 1.62 -11.24 13.94
CA GLY A 95 0.34 -11.22 14.64
C GLY A 95 -0.30 -9.84 14.78
N TRP A 96 0.13 -8.89 13.98
CA TRP A 96 -0.43 -7.52 14.01
C TRP A 96 -1.90 -7.40 13.56
#